data_31ff8f5f076ee1b44c6b3509a72b80b9
#
_entry.id   31ff8f5f076ee1b44c6b3509a72b80b9
#
_cell.length_a   1.000
_cell.length_b   1.000
_cell.length_c   1.000
_cell.angle_alpha   90.00
_cell.angle_beta   90.00
_cell.angle_gamma   90.00
#
_symmetry.space_group_name_H-M   'P 1'
#
loop_
_entity.id
_entity.type
_entity.pdbx_description
1 polymer ?
#
loop_
_entity_poly.entity_id
_entity_poly.type
_entity_poly.pdbx_seq_one_letter_code
_entity_poly.pdbx_strand_id
1 'polypeptide(L)'
;TLRRKSLEAQLLTAREYITNICESDVSTVDGVQRNPVWTSLILRSYARNISTLAKKTNILKDVSANADGITAPTLDSYLNALERLFVIEDIDAWCPAIRSATVIRSGKKRGFTDPSIAVAAMGLTPEYLEQDLKTFGFIFECLAIRDLKVYSSALGGKVSYYHDRLDLEADCVLHLSDGRYALIEFKLGSREIEEGAQHLLEIKNLVHQAIENGTTSLREPDLLMVITGGEIAYTRPDGVKIIPIGCLKD
;
A
#
# COMPACT_ATOMS: atom_id res chain seq x y z
N THR A 1 18.45 5.70 4.06
CA THR A 1 18.96 4.54 4.86
C THR A 1 19.94 3.68 4.05
N LEU A 2 19.65 3.31 2.79
CA LEU A 2 20.51 2.45 1.93
C LEU A 2 21.97 2.93 1.76
N ARG A 3 22.25 4.22 1.99
CA ARG A 3 23.62 4.76 1.98
C ARG A 3 24.46 4.37 3.20
N ARG A 4 23.83 3.87 4.27
CA ARG A 4 24.54 3.40 5.46
C ARG A 4 25.10 2.00 5.24
N LYS A 5 26.33 1.76 5.69
CA LYS A 5 27.06 0.51 5.42
C LYS A 5 26.59 -0.69 6.26
N SER A 6 26.03 -0.47 7.46
CA SER A 6 25.55 -1.53 8.31
C SER A 6 24.03 -1.49 8.47
N LEU A 7 23.42 -2.67 8.64
CA LEU A 7 22.00 -2.82 8.91
C LEU A 7 21.60 -2.06 10.18
N GLU A 8 22.40 -2.17 11.24
CA GLU A 8 22.17 -1.45 12.51
C GLU A 8 22.05 0.06 12.29
N ALA A 9 22.98 0.66 11.53
CA ALA A 9 22.95 2.08 11.20
C ALA A 9 21.73 2.46 10.33
N GLN A 10 21.26 1.56 9.46
CA GLN A 10 20.05 1.77 8.67
C GLN A 10 18.80 1.77 9.56
N LEU A 11 18.68 0.80 10.46
CA LEU A 11 17.56 0.72 11.42
C LEU A 11 17.57 1.90 12.39
N LEU A 12 18.74 2.30 12.89
CA LEU A 12 18.87 3.47 13.75
C LEU A 12 18.38 4.74 13.02
N THR A 13 18.81 4.96 11.79
CA THR A 13 18.38 6.13 10.99
C THR A 13 16.86 6.16 10.81
N ALA A 14 16.21 5.01 10.56
CA ALA A 14 14.76 4.96 10.44
C ALA A 14 14.04 5.25 11.77
N ARG A 15 14.59 4.77 12.91
CA ARG A 15 14.06 5.08 14.24
C ARG A 15 14.20 6.56 14.62
N GLU A 16 15.36 7.14 14.36
CA GLU A 16 15.60 8.57 14.57
C GLU A 16 14.65 9.44 13.73
N TYR A 17 14.38 9.04 12.50
CA TYR A 17 13.41 9.72 11.64
C TYR A 17 12.00 9.72 12.27
N ILE A 18 11.54 8.58 12.80
CA ILE A 18 10.26 8.49 13.51
C ILE A 18 10.24 9.39 14.76
N THR A 19 11.33 9.37 15.53
CA THR A 19 11.44 10.24 16.71
C THR A 19 11.27 11.71 16.32
N ASN A 20 11.95 12.17 15.27
CA ASN A 20 11.82 13.55 14.79
C ASN A 20 10.41 13.87 14.31
N ILE A 21 9.73 12.96 13.58
CA ILE A 21 8.33 13.13 13.21
C ILE A 21 7.46 13.37 14.45
N CYS A 22 7.62 12.51 15.46
CA CYS A 22 6.78 12.55 16.67
C CYS A 22 7.03 13.80 17.54
N GLU A 23 8.29 14.18 17.71
CA GLU A 23 8.69 15.24 18.64
C GLU A 23 8.59 16.65 18.04
N SER A 24 8.77 16.78 16.73
CA SER A 24 8.89 18.07 16.06
C SER A 24 7.98 18.24 14.85
N ASP A 25 8.17 17.41 13.82
CA ASP A 25 7.65 17.69 12.47
C ASP A 25 6.13 17.73 12.42
N VAL A 26 5.47 16.81 13.13
CA VAL A 26 4.01 16.70 13.18
C VAL A 26 3.32 17.95 13.75
N SER A 27 4.01 18.70 14.61
CA SER A 27 3.53 19.99 15.15
C SER A 27 3.92 21.17 14.27
N THR A 28 5.07 21.10 13.63
CA THR A 28 5.61 22.19 12.81
C THR A 28 4.86 22.34 11.47
N VAL A 29 4.34 21.26 10.90
CA VAL A 29 3.72 21.23 9.56
C VAL A 29 2.52 22.18 9.41
N ASP A 30 1.82 22.48 10.48
CA ASP A 30 0.66 23.40 10.51
C ASP A 30 0.58 24.28 11.75
N GLY A 31 1.60 24.23 12.62
CA GLY A 31 1.68 25.02 13.86
C GLY A 31 0.80 24.51 15.00
N VAL A 32 0.12 23.40 14.84
CA VAL A 32 -0.72 22.79 15.89
C VAL A 32 0.14 21.91 16.79
N GLN A 33 0.19 22.24 18.08
CA GLN A 33 0.92 21.43 19.06
C GLN A 33 0.28 20.04 19.20
N ARG A 34 1.09 18.99 18.99
CA ARG A 34 0.67 17.59 19.08
C ARG A 34 1.48 16.84 20.12
N ASN A 35 0.83 15.91 20.79
CA ASN A 35 1.48 15.06 21.79
C ASN A 35 2.34 13.99 21.09
N PRO A 36 3.68 13.95 21.32
CA PRO A 36 4.57 12.96 20.71
C PRO A 36 4.19 11.51 21.01
N VAL A 37 3.69 11.22 22.21
CA VAL A 37 3.26 9.88 22.62
C VAL A 37 2.06 9.44 21.77
N TRP A 38 1.07 10.32 21.57
CA TRP A 38 -0.08 10.02 20.72
C TRP A 38 0.34 9.82 19.27
N THR A 39 1.26 10.65 18.76
CA THR A 39 1.81 10.49 17.41
C THR A 39 2.44 9.12 17.23
N SER A 40 3.27 8.68 18.19
CA SER A 40 3.91 7.37 18.16
C SER A 40 2.90 6.23 18.20
N LEU A 41 1.88 6.31 19.06
CA LEU A 41 0.80 5.29 19.12
C LEU A 41 -0.02 5.23 17.82
N ILE A 42 -0.33 6.39 17.24
CA ILE A 42 -1.04 6.47 15.94
C ILE A 42 -0.21 5.85 14.84
N LEU A 43 1.07 6.21 14.72
CA LEU A 43 1.98 5.63 13.72
C LEU A 43 2.11 4.11 13.88
N ARG A 44 2.23 3.61 15.12
CA ARG A 44 2.31 2.19 15.39
C ARG A 44 1.02 1.45 15.02
N SER A 45 -0.15 1.99 15.38
CA SER A 45 -1.43 1.41 14.99
C SER A 45 -1.62 1.45 13.47
N TYR A 46 -1.23 2.53 12.83
CA TYR A 46 -1.28 2.68 11.39
C TYR A 46 -0.39 1.65 10.67
N ALA A 47 0.85 1.47 11.17
CA ALA A 47 1.80 0.50 10.65
C ALA A 47 1.31 -0.96 10.79
N ARG A 48 0.63 -1.30 11.89
CA ARG A 48 -0.01 -2.62 12.06
C ARG A 48 -1.13 -2.89 11.05
N ASN A 49 -1.69 -1.86 10.49
CA ASN A 49 -2.77 -1.91 9.50
C ASN A 49 -2.29 -1.59 8.08
N ILE A 50 -0.96 -1.59 7.84
CA ILE A 50 -0.38 -1.32 6.52
C ILE A 50 -0.93 -2.31 5.47
N SER A 51 -1.17 -1.83 4.25
CA SER A 51 -1.73 -2.60 3.12
C SER A 51 -3.09 -3.25 3.41
N THR A 52 -3.87 -2.72 4.37
CA THR A 52 -5.22 -3.21 4.68
C THR A 52 -6.29 -2.12 4.50
N LEU A 53 -7.56 -2.54 4.43
CA LEU A 53 -8.73 -1.66 4.38
C LEU A 53 -9.19 -1.21 5.79
N ALA A 54 -8.30 -1.19 6.77
CA ALA A 54 -8.64 -0.85 8.14
C ALA A 54 -9.30 0.52 8.25
N LYS A 55 -10.44 0.58 8.94
CA LYS A 55 -11.16 1.83 9.17
C LYS A 55 -10.43 2.69 10.20
N LYS A 56 -10.55 4.01 10.11
CA LYS A 56 -10.04 4.96 11.12
C LYS A 56 -10.53 4.65 12.53
N THR A 57 -11.74 4.08 12.65
CA THR A 57 -12.31 3.62 13.93
C THR A 57 -11.49 2.51 14.59
N ASN A 58 -10.84 1.64 13.81
CA ASN A 58 -9.96 0.59 14.34
C ASN A 58 -8.68 1.22 14.90
N ILE A 59 -8.09 2.18 14.18
CA ILE A 59 -6.93 2.93 14.64
C ILE A 59 -7.25 3.71 15.91
N LEU A 60 -8.42 4.39 15.93
CA LEU A 60 -8.87 5.11 17.13
C LEU A 60 -9.01 4.18 18.33
N LYS A 61 -9.63 3.01 18.15
CA LYS A 61 -9.77 1.99 19.21
C LYS A 61 -8.41 1.52 19.74
N ASP A 62 -7.47 1.24 18.85
CA ASP A 62 -6.11 0.82 19.24
C ASP A 62 -5.38 1.90 20.07
N VAL A 63 -5.48 3.15 19.64
CA VAL A 63 -4.83 4.27 20.32
C VAL A 63 -5.52 4.55 21.66
N SER A 64 -6.85 4.57 21.70
CA SER A 64 -7.62 4.83 22.93
C SER A 64 -7.41 3.77 24.01
N ALA A 65 -6.98 2.57 23.64
CA ALA A 65 -6.61 1.52 24.61
C ALA A 65 -5.32 1.86 25.39
N ASN A 66 -4.50 2.79 24.89
CA ASN A 66 -3.20 3.16 25.45
C ASN A 66 -3.05 4.66 25.74
N ALA A 67 -4.05 5.47 25.38
CA ALA A 67 -4.02 6.92 25.57
C ALA A 67 -5.44 7.46 25.78
N ASP A 68 -5.69 8.00 26.98
CA ASP A 68 -6.98 8.59 27.31
C ASP A 68 -7.21 9.92 26.57
N GLY A 69 -8.48 10.18 26.25
CA GLY A 69 -8.92 11.50 25.76
C GLY A 69 -8.74 11.74 24.26
N ILE A 70 -8.22 10.78 23.47
CA ILE A 70 -8.18 10.94 22.02
C ILE A 70 -9.58 10.75 21.42
N THR A 71 -9.98 11.68 20.54
CA THR A 71 -11.27 11.66 19.85
C THR A 71 -11.08 11.45 18.36
N ALA A 72 -12.16 11.12 17.63
CA ALA A 72 -12.08 10.98 16.18
C ALA A 72 -11.60 12.26 15.46
N PRO A 73 -12.08 13.47 15.78
CA PRO A 73 -11.53 14.71 15.20
C PRO A 73 -10.06 14.92 15.53
N THR A 74 -9.62 14.54 16.73
CA THR A 74 -8.22 14.60 17.12
C THR A 74 -7.37 13.66 16.26
N LEU A 75 -7.78 12.40 16.13
CA LEU A 75 -7.12 11.44 15.25
C LEU A 75 -7.01 11.96 13.81
N ASP A 76 -8.10 12.51 13.26
CA ASP A 76 -8.10 13.08 11.91
C ASP A 76 -7.08 14.22 11.77
N SER A 77 -6.94 15.08 12.78
CA SER A 77 -5.91 16.14 12.79
C SER A 77 -4.48 15.57 12.71
N TYR A 78 -4.19 14.48 13.44
CA TYR A 78 -2.88 13.82 13.37
C TYR A 78 -2.64 13.17 12.02
N LEU A 79 -3.63 12.42 11.50
CA LEU A 79 -3.51 11.76 10.20
C LEU A 79 -3.30 12.78 9.08
N ASN A 80 -4.03 13.88 9.08
CA ASN A 80 -3.85 14.97 8.10
C ASN A 80 -2.43 15.58 8.16
N ALA A 81 -1.86 15.74 9.37
CA ALA A 81 -0.49 16.21 9.49
C ALA A 81 0.53 15.21 8.95
N LEU A 82 0.33 13.90 9.22
CA LEU A 82 1.19 12.84 8.72
C LEU A 82 1.11 12.69 7.18
N GLU A 83 -0.07 12.89 6.58
CA GLU A 83 -0.25 12.95 5.12
C GLU A 83 0.50 14.15 4.53
N ARG A 84 0.39 15.34 5.13
CA ARG A 84 1.09 16.55 4.67
C ARG A 84 2.60 16.45 4.80
N LEU A 85 3.10 15.66 5.74
CA LEU A 85 4.52 15.33 5.91
C LEU A 85 5.00 14.22 4.96
N PHE A 86 4.12 13.67 4.12
CA PHE A 86 4.43 12.50 3.28
C PHE A 86 4.96 11.31 4.07
N VAL A 87 4.42 11.09 5.27
CA VAL A 87 4.74 9.91 6.11
C VAL A 87 3.81 8.76 5.76
N ILE A 88 2.52 9.07 5.66
CA ILE A 88 1.48 8.13 5.23
C ILE A 88 0.89 8.56 3.89
N GLU A 89 0.55 7.59 3.07
CA GLU A 89 -0.06 7.78 1.76
C GLU A 89 -1.01 6.63 1.46
N ASP A 90 -2.29 6.86 1.70
CA ASP A 90 -3.32 5.86 1.43
C ASP A 90 -3.57 5.67 -0.07
N ILE A 91 -4.05 4.47 -0.43
CA ILE A 91 -4.33 4.10 -1.80
C ILE A 91 -5.84 4.07 -2.01
N ASP A 92 -6.29 4.77 -3.05
CA ASP A 92 -7.70 4.84 -3.42
C ASP A 92 -8.16 3.55 -4.12
N ALA A 93 -9.44 3.22 -3.94
CA ALA A 93 -10.05 2.13 -4.69
C ALA A 93 -10.18 2.48 -6.18
N TRP A 94 -9.90 1.49 -7.02
CA TRP A 94 -10.23 1.55 -8.45
C TRP A 94 -11.66 1.09 -8.69
N CYS A 95 -12.33 1.75 -9.62
CA CYS A 95 -13.63 1.30 -10.08
C CYS A 95 -13.69 1.35 -11.60
N PRO A 96 -14.08 0.23 -12.24
CA PRO A 96 -14.25 0.15 -13.68
C PRO A 96 -15.23 1.17 -14.28
N ALA A 97 -16.12 1.72 -13.48
CA ALA A 97 -17.06 2.74 -13.93
C ALA A 97 -16.62 4.14 -13.44
N ILE A 98 -15.96 4.92 -14.30
CA ILE A 98 -15.37 6.24 -14.00
C ILE A 98 -16.37 7.22 -13.32
N ARG A 99 -17.68 7.05 -13.57
CA ARG A 99 -18.74 7.88 -12.99
C ARG A 99 -19.46 7.23 -11.80
N SER A 100 -18.93 6.14 -11.25
CA SER A 100 -19.57 5.44 -10.14
C SER A 100 -19.36 6.16 -8.80
N ALA A 101 -20.46 6.49 -8.13
CA ALA A 101 -20.43 6.99 -6.76
C ALA A 101 -19.86 5.94 -5.75
N THR A 102 -19.74 4.69 -6.16
CA THR A 102 -19.19 3.58 -5.34
C THR A 102 -17.71 3.79 -5.03
N VAL A 103 -16.93 4.36 -5.96
CA VAL A 103 -15.51 4.68 -5.74
C VAL A 103 -15.32 5.63 -4.56
N ILE A 104 -16.15 6.68 -4.50
CA ILE A 104 -16.06 7.70 -3.43
C ILE A 104 -16.40 7.09 -2.06
N ARG A 105 -17.20 6.03 -2.04
CA ARG A 105 -17.63 5.34 -0.82
C ARG A 105 -16.72 4.18 -0.41
N SER A 106 -15.81 3.76 -1.27
CA SER A 106 -14.85 2.70 -0.98
C SER A 106 -13.82 3.18 0.03
N GLY A 107 -13.43 2.33 0.97
CA GLY A 107 -12.36 2.61 1.91
C GLY A 107 -11.04 2.84 1.20
N LYS A 108 -10.10 3.50 1.87
CA LYS A 108 -8.72 3.59 1.38
C LYS A 108 -7.89 2.45 1.97
N LYS A 109 -7.03 1.84 1.17
CA LYS A 109 -6.02 0.88 1.64
C LYS A 109 -4.92 1.69 2.33
N ARG A 110 -4.57 1.32 3.58
CA ARG A 110 -3.59 2.06 4.39
C ARG A 110 -2.19 1.91 3.81
N GLY A 111 -1.46 3.00 3.68
CA GLY A 111 -0.14 2.99 3.11
C GLY A 111 0.84 3.96 3.76
N PHE A 112 2.12 3.66 3.62
CA PHE A 112 3.22 4.55 3.95
C PHE A 112 3.96 4.94 2.67
N THR A 113 4.50 6.14 2.65
CA THR A 113 5.34 6.59 1.54
C THR A 113 6.63 5.77 1.43
N ASP A 114 7.15 5.31 2.56
CA ASP A 114 8.26 4.35 2.62
C ASP A 114 7.97 3.27 3.67
N PRO A 115 8.00 1.97 3.31
CA PRO A 115 7.72 0.88 4.25
C PRO A 115 8.71 0.80 5.41
N SER A 116 9.92 1.36 5.29
CA SER A 116 10.89 1.41 6.41
C SER A 116 10.37 2.23 7.59
N ILE A 117 9.49 3.21 7.35
CA ILE A 117 8.80 3.97 8.39
C ILE A 117 7.88 3.05 9.20
N ALA A 118 7.10 2.21 8.52
CA ALA A 118 6.21 1.26 9.18
C ALA A 118 6.99 0.22 10.02
N VAL A 119 8.06 -0.33 9.45
CA VAL A 119 8.96 -1.27 10.17
C VAL A 119 9.52 -0.63 11.43
N ALA A 120 10.02 0.60 11.33
CA ALA A 120 10.56 1.33 12.47
C ALA A 120 9.49 1.70 13.51
N ALA A 121 8.27 2.10 13.08
CA ALA A 121 7.16 2.44 13.97
C ALA A 121 6.67 1.22 14.78
N MET A 122 6.75 0.02 14.19
CA MET A 122 6.45 -1.23 14.88
C MET A 122 7.62 -1.76 15.72
N GLY A 123 8.83 -1.20 15.57
CA GLY A 123 10.04 -1.67 16.25
C GLY A 123 10.54 -3.02 15.73
N LEU A 124 10.22 -3.38 14.49
CA LEU A 124 10.58 -4.66 13.89
C LEU A 124 12.02 -4.67 13.35
N THR A 125 12.54 -5.87 13.17
CA THR A 125 13.83 -6.15 12.52
C THR A 125 13.62 -7.11 11.34
N PRO A 126 14.58 -7.25 10.43
CA PRO A 126 14.51 -8.23 9.35
C PRO A 126 14.29 -9.65 9.85
N GLU A 127 14.97 -10.05 10.93
CA GLU A 127 14.87 -11.39 11.53
C GLU A 127 13.46 -11.67 12.04
N TYR A 128 12.77 -10.65 12.57
CA TYR A 128 11.37 -10.78 12.96
C TYR A 128 10.45 -10.97 11.73
N LEU A 129 10.68 -10.21 10.66
CA LEU A 129 9.88 -10.31 9.43
C LEU A 129 10.04 -11.68 8.75
N GLU A 130 11.23 -12.29 8.81
CA GLU A 130 11.46 -13.65 8.32
C GLU A 130 10.65 -14.71 9.08
N GLN A 131 10.31 -14.45 10.34
CA GLN A 131 9.47 -15.33 11.17
C GLN A 131 7.98 -15.04 11.05
N ASP A 132 7.60 -13.80 10.67
CA ASP A 132 6.20 -13.39 10.44
C ASP A 132 6.00 -12.99 8.97
N LEU A 133 5.92 -14.01 8.09
CA LEU A 133 5.76 -13.83 6.66
C LEU A 133 4.47 -13.09 6.30
N LYS A 134 3.45 -13.13 7.15
CA LYS A 134 2.21 -12.38 6.92
C LYS A 134 2.46 -10.87 7.03
N THR A 135 3.10 -10.42 8.11
CA THR A 135 3.49 -9.01 8.26
C THR A 135 4.49 -8.61 7.18
N PHE A 136 5.44 -9.49 6.84
CA PHE A 136 6.38 -9.23 5.75
C PHE A 136 5.67 -9.04 4.41
N GLY A 137 4.63 -9.83 4.11
CA GLY A 137 3.81 -9.67 2.89
C GLY A 137 3.19 -8.27 2.77
N PHE A 138 2.60 -7.74 3.84
CA PHE A 138 2.06 -6.39 3.84
C PHE A 138 3.13 -5.30 3.66
N ILE A 139 4.32 -5.47 4.24
CA ILE A 139 5.45 -4.56 4.05
C ILE A 139 5.97 -4.64 2.61
N PHE A 140 6.04 -5.86 2.04
CA PHE A 140 6.45 -6.09 0.66
C PHE A 140 5.48 -5.45 -0.34
N GLU A 141 4.16 -5.57 -0.13
CA GLU A 141 3.15 -4.90 -0.93
C GLU A 141 3.34 -3.38 -0.90
N CYS A 142 3.51 -2.78 0.28
CA CYS A 142 3.77 -1.34 0.40
C CYS A 142 5.06 -0.93 -0.35
N LEU A 143 6.12 -1.74 -0.30
CA LEU A 143 7.36 -1.52 -1.06
C LEU A 143 7.10 -1.52 -2.57
N ALA A 144 6.40 -2.54 -3.06
CA ALA A 144 6.11 -2.70 -4.48
C ALA A 144 5.22 -1.57 -5.01
N ILE A 145 4.22 -1.14 -4.24
CA ILE A 145 3.35 0.00 -4.57
C ILE A 145 4.14 1.29 -4.65
N ARG A 146 5.04 1.56 -3.69
CA ARG A 146 5.93 2.72 -3.73
C ARG A 146 6.78 2.73 -5.01
N ASP A 147 7.40 1.60 -5.34
CA ASP A 147 8.27 1.48 -6.50
C ASP A 147 7.49 1.65 -7.80
N LEU A 148 6.30 1.04 -7.91
CA LEU A 148 5.42 1.23 -9.06
C LEU A 148 4.99 2.69 -9.25
N LYS A 149 4.66 3.41 -8.17
CA LYS A 149 4.36 4.85 -8.22
C LYS A 149 5.53 5.65 -8.77
N VAL A 150 6.75 5.37 -8.28
CA VAL A 150 7.97 6.09 -8.70
C VAL A 150 8.27 5.79 -10.17
N TYR A 151 8.36 4.52 -10.55
CA TYR A 151 8.77 4.11 -11.91
C TYR A 151 7.74 4.47 -12.98
N SER A 152 6.44 4.47 -12.64
CA SER A 152 5.40 4.85 -13.59
C SER A 152 5.14 6.37 -13.67
N SER A 153 5.73 7.16 -12.79
CA SER A 153 5.45 8.62 -12.69
C SER A 153 5.71 9.37 -13.99
N ALA A 154 6.79 9.04 -14.70
CA ALA A 154 7.13 9.64 -16.00
C ALA A 154 6.10 9.33 -17.11
N LEU A 155 5.33 8.23 -16.95
CA LEU A 155 4.26 7.82 -17.86
C LEU A 155 2.87 8.31 -17.39
N GLY A 156 2.82 9.15 -16.36
CA GLY A 156 1.58 9.59 -15.73
C GLY A 156 0.84 8.45 -15.03
N GLY A 157 1.59 7.47 -14.49
CA GLY A 157 1.05 6.31 -13.80
C GLY A 157 0.30 6.70 -12.52
N LYS A 158 -0.87 6.11 -12.35
CA LYS A 158 -1.68 6.23 -11.12
C LYS A 158 -1.97 4.84 -10.57
N VAL A 159 -1.64 4.65 -9.30
CA VAL A 159 -1.86 3.40 -8.57
C VAL A 159 -3.16 3.48 -7.78
N SER A 160 -3.94 2.43 -7.83
CA SER A 160 -5.14 2.18 -7.04
C SER A 160 -5.22 0.68 -6.70
N TYR A 161 -6.20 0.25 -5.91
CA TYR A 161 -6.46 -1.17 -5.65
C TYR A 161 -7.88 -1.53 -6.11
N TYR A 162 -8.12 -2.82 -6.38
CA TYR A 162 -9.47 -3.34 -6.65
C TYR A 162 -9.89 -4.30 -5.54
N HIS A 163 -11.11 -4.16 -5.08
CA HIS A 163 -11.75 -5.10 -4.17
C HIS A 163 -13.27 -5.01 -4.37
N ASP A 164 -13.92 -6.14 -4.55
CA ASP A 164 -15.36 -6.21 -4.77
C ASP A 164 -16.11 -6.82 -3.56
N ARG A 165 -17.42 -7.02 -3.73
CA ARG A 165 -18.29 -7.54 -2.67
C ARG A 165 -18.17 -9.06 -2.48
N LEU A 166 -17.49 -9.76 -3.37
CA LEU A 166 -17.25 -11.19 -3.35
C LEU A 166 -15.84 -11.53 -2.87
N ASP A 167 -15.16 -10.54 -2.29
CA ASP A 167 -13.76 -10.62 -1.83
C ASP A 167 -12.75 -10.92 -2.94
N LEU A 168 -13.12 -10.67 -4.22
CA LEU A 168 -12.17 -10.71 -5.32
C LEU A 168 -11.37 -9.41 -5.34
N GLU A 169 -10.04 -9.53 -5.30
CA GLU A 169 -9.15 -8.37 -5.22
C GLU A 169 -7.99 -8.43 -6.23
N ALA A 170 -7.52 -7.24 -6.62
CA ALA A 170 -6.19 -7.01 -7.14
C ALA A 170 -5.49 -5.99 -6.24
N ASP A 171 -4.34 -6.37 -5.73
CA ASP A 171 -3.55 -5.54 -4.81
C ASP A 171 -3.24 -4.18 -5.40
N CYS A 172 -3.01 -4.13 -6.72
CA CYS A 172 -2.71 -2.91 -7.43
C CYS A 172 -3.34 -2.90 -8.83
N VAL A 173 -3.94 -1.77 -9.18
CA VAL A 173 -4.34 -1.42 -10.55
C VAL A 173 -3.51 -0.20 -10.94
N LEU A 174 -2.60 -0.37 -11.90
CA LEU A 174 -1.75 0.68 -12.43
C LEU A 174 -2.32 1.21 -13.73
N HIS A 175 -2.80 2.44 -13.73
CA HIS A 175 -3.27 3.16 -14.92
C HIS A 175 -2.21 4.12 -15.46
N LEU A 176 -2.06 4.17 -16.76
CA LEU A 176 -1.24 5.15 -17.46
C LEU A 176 -2.11 6.27 -18.05
N SER A 177 -1.50 7.42 -18.35
CA SER A 177 -2.20 8.59 -18.91
C SER A 177 -2.82 8.33 -20.28
N ASP A 178 -2.34 7.34 -21.03
CA ASP A 178 -2.86 6.94 -22.36
C ASP A 178 -4.03 5.94 -22.29
N GLY A 179 -4.51 5.62 -21.09
CA GLY A 179 -5.63 4.72 -20.85
C GLY A 179 -5.26 3.24 -20.76
N ARG A 180 -3.98 2.88 -20.95
CA ARG A 180 -3.51 1.52 -20.66
C ARG A 180 -3.52 1.27 -19.17
N TYR A 181 -3.77 0.01 -18.77
CA TYR A 181 -3.68 -0.36 -17.38
C TYR A 181 -3.26 -1.81 -17.18
N ALA A 182 -2.67 -2.06 -16.00
CA ALA A 182 -2.28 -3.38 -15.53
C ALA A 182 -3.05 -3.74 -14.27
N LEU A 183 -3.38 -5.04 -14.14
CA LEU A 183 -3.83 -5.65 -12.89
C LEU A 183 -2.66 -6.40 -12.28
N ILE A 184 -2.41 -6.18 -11.00
CA ILE A 184 -1.19 -6.63 -10.33
C ILE A 184 -1.52 -7.23 -8.97
N GLU A 185 -0.93 -8.39 -8.68
CA GLU A 185 -0.89 -9.05 -7.37
C GLU A 185 0.53 -9.04 -6.82
N PHE A 186 0.67 -9.01 -5.49
CA PHE A 186 1.96 -9.09 -4.81
C PHE A 186 2.04 -10.37 -3.99
N LYS A 187 3.06 -11.20 -4.25
CA LYS A 187 3.26 -12.48 -3.55
C LYS A 187 4.72 -12.60 -3.14
N LEU A 188 4.99 -12.78 -1.85
CA LEU A 188 6.36 -12.91 -1.34
C LEU A 188 7.09 -14.12 -1.93
N GLY A 189 6.40 -15.26 -1.99
CA GLY A 189 6.96 -16.53 -2.41
C GLY A 189 6.28 -17.12 -3.64
N SER A 190 6.83 -18.22 -4.15
CA SER A 190 6.34 -18.90 -5.35
C SER A 190 5.05 -19.70 -5.12
N ARG A 191 4.77 -20.10 -3.88
CA ARG A 191 3.61 -20.97 -3.54
C ARG A 191 2.26 -20.30 -3.83
N GLU A 192 2.18 -18.97 -3.73
CA GLU A 192 0.96 -18.20 -3.84
C GLU A 192 0.76 -17.57 -5.24
N ILE A 193 1.71 -17.82 -6.17
CA ILE A 193 1.66 -17.27 -7.54
C ILE A 193 0.42 -17.77 -8.28
N GLU A 194 0.05 -19.04 -8.11
CA GLU A 194 -1.11 -19.63 -8.76
C GLU A 194 -2.40 -18.91 -8.36
N GLU A 195 -2.61 -18.71 -7.08
CA GLU A 195 -3.77 -18.01 -6.52
C GLU A 195 -3.83 -16.56 -7.04
N GLY A 196 -2.72 -15.82 -6.96
CA GLY A 196 -2.67 -14.44 -7.46
C GLY A 196 -2.93 -14.35 -8.96
N ALA A 197 -2.40 -15.27 -9.77
CA ALA A 197 -2.67 -15.31 -11.20
C ALA A 197 -4.15 -15.60 -11.49
N GLN A 198 -4.78 -16.50 -10.72
CA GLN A 198 -6.19 -16.83 -10.86
C GLN A 198 -7.09 -15.61 -10.56
N HIS A 199 -6.83 -14.86 -9.49
CA HIS A 199 -7.58 -13.64 -9.19
C HIS A 199 -7.51 -12.63 -10.34
N LEU A 200 -6.32 -12.40 -10.91
CA LEU A 200 -6.16 -11.48 -12.04
C LEU A 200 -6.93 -11.93 -13.29
N LEU A 201 -6.95 -13.23 -13.57
CA LEU A 201 -7.71 -13.80 -14.69
C LEU A 201 -9.22 -13.68 -14.48
N GLU A 202 -9.70 -13.87 -13.25
CA GLU A 202 -11.11 -13.68 -12.90
C GLU A 202 -11.55 -12.24 -13.08
N ILE A 203 -10.76 -11.26 -12.60
CA ILE A 203 -11.04 -9.83 -12.79
C ILE A 203 -11.05 -9.49 -14.29
N LYS A 204 -10.07 -10.00 -15.06
CA LYS A 204 -10.05 -9.81 -16.51
C LYS A 204 -11.33 -10.32 -17.16
N ASN A 205 -11.81 -11.52 -16.79
CA ASN A 205 -13.04 -12.09 -17.31
C ASN A 205 -14.27 -11.25 -16.96
N LEU A 206 -14.34 -10.69 -15.73
CA LEU A 206 -15.42 -9.77 -15.34
C LEU A 206 -15.39 -8.49 -16.18
N VAL A 207 -14.23 -7.92 -16.45
CA VAL A 207 -14.08 -6.75 -17.33
C VAL A 207 -14.53 -7.10 -18.75
N HIS A 208 -14.10 -8.24 -19.29
CA HIS A 208 -14.50 -8.73 -20.60
C HIS A 208 -16.02 -8.83 -20.74
N GLN A 209 -16.68 -9.51 -19.80
CA GLN A 209 -18.14 -9.65 -19.77
C GLN A 209 -18.84 -8.28 -19.68
N ALA A 210 -18.30 -7.34 -18.90
CA ALA A 210 -18.85 -6.00 -18.79
C ALA A 210 -18.74 -5.21 -20.11
N ILE A 211 -17.66 -5.40 -20.86
CA ILE A 211 -17.47 -4.85 -22.21
C ILE A 211 -18.50 -5.43 -23.20
N GLU A 212 -18.61 -6.76 -23.26
CA GLU A 212 -19.56 -7.44 -24.15
C GLU A 212 -21.02 -7.01 -23.86
N ASN A 213 -21.37 -6.84 -22.59
CA ASN A 213 -22.70 -6.40 -22.16
C ASN A 213 -22.93 -4.87 -22.32
N GLY A 214 -21.92 -4.11 -22.76
CA GLY A 214 -22.01 -2.66 -22.90
C GLY A 214 -22.20 -1.90 -21.57
N THR A 215 -21.85 -2.51 -20.43
CA THR A 215 -22.02 -1.93 -19.09
C THR A 215 -20.83 -1.09 -18.64
N THR A 216 -19.72 -1.13 -19.38
CA THR A 216 -18.52 -0.33 -19.15
C THR A 216 -17.95 0.22 -20.45
N SER A 217 -17.22 1.34 -20.35
CA SER A 217 -16.39 1.89 -21.45
C SER A 217 -14.91 1.55 -21.29
N LEU A 218 -14.56 0.69 -20.34
CA LEU A 218 -13.20 0.23 -20.17
C LEU A 218 -12.76 -0.62 -21.37
N ARG A 219 -11.46 -0.66 -21.58
CA ARG A 219 -10.79 -1.64 -22.43
C ARG A 219 -10.33 -2.85 -21.60
N GLU A 220 -9.96 -3.92 -22.24
CA GLU A 220 -9.27 -5.05 -21.59
C GLU A 220 -7.99 -4.57 -20.90
N PRO A 221 -7.59 -5.18 -19.76
CA PRO A 221 -6.29 -4.91 -19.16
C PRO A 221 -5.16 -5.27 -20.13
N ASP A 222 -4.20 -4.38 -20.29
CA ASP A 222 -3.04 -4.57 -21.18
C ASP A 222 -2.02 -5.55 -20.59
N LEU A 223 -2.00 -5.70 -19.28
CA LEU A 223 -1.04 -6.54 -18.57
C LEU A 223 -1.66 -7.15 -17.31
N LEU A 224 -1.45 -8.44 -17.12
CA LEU A 224 -1.65 -9.14 -15.84
C LEU A 224 -0.29 -9.52 -15.28
N MET A 225 0.00 -9.16 -14.04
CA MET A 225 1.32 -9.33 -13.46
C MET A 225 1.26 -9.74 -12.00
N VAL A 226 2.03 -10.76 -11.62
CA VAL A 226 2.32 -11.07 -10.21
C VAL A 226 3.74 -10.63 -9.92
N ILE A 227 3.90 -9.66 -9.03
CA ILE A 227 5.21 -9.19 -8.56
C ILE A 227 5.61 -10.03 -7.36
N THR A 228 6.84 -10.58 -7.38
CA THR A 228 7.32 -11.51 -6.37
C THR A 228 8.63 -11.06 -5.71
N GLY A 229 8.88 -11.60 -4.51
CA GLY A 229 10.19 -11.53 -3.87
C GLY A 229 11.21 -12.56 -4.41
N GLY A 230 10.82 -13.36 -5.42
CA GLY A 230 11.68 -14.37 -6.04
C GLY A 230 12.72 -13.81 -6.98
N GLU A 231 13.43 -14.70 -7.70
CA GLU A 231 14.54 -14.33 -8.58
C GLU A 231 14.24 -14.56 -10.08
N ILE A 232 13.18 -15.30 -10.41
CA ILE A 232 12.92 -15.77 -11.77
C ILE A 232 11.74 -15.03 -12.38
N ALA A 233 11.99 -14.33 -13.49
CA ALA A 233 10.96 -13.73 -14.33
C ALA A 233 10.55 -14.69 -15.45
N TYR A 234 9.24 -14.86 -15.65
CA TYR A 234 8.71 -15.69 -16.74
C TYR A 234 7.27 -15.29 -17.10
N THR A 235 6.81 -15.80 -18.25
CA THR A 235 5.40 -15.70 -18.65
C THR A 235 4.75 -17.06 -18.48
N ARG A 236 3.62 -17.12 -17.81
CA ARG A 236 2.78 -18.31 -17.67
C ARG A 236 2.09 -18.63 -18.99
N PRO A 237 1.64 -19.90 -19.20
CA PRO A 237 0.89 -20.29 -20.41
C PRO A 237 -0.42 -19.48 -20.60
N ASP A 238 -1.03 -19.00 -19.50
CA ASP A 238 -2.24 -18.16 -19.49
C ASP A 238 -1.96 -16.67 -19.76
N GLY A 239 -0.69 -16.30 -19.99
CA GLY A 239 -0.26 -14.94 -20.32
C GLY A 239 0.08 -14.07 -19.12
N VAL A 240 -0.17 -14.50 -17.88
CA VAL A 240 0.20 -13.75 -16.68
C VAL A 240 1.73 -13.66 -16.55
N LYS A 241 2.26 -12.47 -16.30
CA LYS A 241 3.70 -12.22 -16.12
C LYS A 241 4.07 -12.38 -14.66
N ILE A 242 5.10 -13.15 -14.39
CA ILE A 242 5.71 -13.27 -13.06
C ILE A 242 6.99 -12.45 -13.06
N ILE A 243 7.05 -11.43 -12.23
CA ILE A 243 8.13 -10.44 -12.25
C ILE A 243 8.72 -10.28 -10.84
N PRO A 244 9.99 -10.62 -10.63
CA PRO A 244 10.68 -10.26 -9.39
C PRO A 244 10.70 -8.74 -9.18
N ILE A 245 10.49 -8.29 -7.94
CA ILE A 245 10.52 -6.85 -7.64
C ILE A 245 11.85 -6.20 -8.04
N GLY A 246 12.96 -6.93 -7.95
CA GLY A 246 14.27 -6.46 -8.38
C GLY A 246 14.45 -6.23 -9.89
N CYS A 247 13.47 -6.67 -10.71
CA CYS A 247 13.43 -6.40 -12.15
C CYS A 247 12.71 -5.10 -12.50
N LEU A 248 12.02 -4.48 -11.52
CA LEU A 248 11.34 -3.20 -11.73
C LEU A 248 12.39 -2.07 -11.79
N LYS A 249 12.22 -1.18 -12.76
CA LYS A 249 13.05 0.03 -12.92
C LYS A 249 12.32 1.05 -13.81
N ASP A 250 12.76 2.28 -13.77
CA ASP A 250 12.41 3.39 -14.67
C ASP A 250 12.91 3.19 -16.11
#